data_a8a32273c70c6fa7c24d6a594987eb09
#
_entry.id   a8a32273c70c6fa7c24d6a594987eb09
#
_cell.length_a   1.000
_cell.length_b   1.000
_cell.length_c   1.000
_cell.angle_alpha   90.00
_cell.angle_beta   90.00
_cell.angle_gamma   90.00
#
_symmetry.space_group_name_H-M   'P 1'
#
loop_
_entity.id
_entity.type
_entity.pdbx_description
1 polymer ?
#
loop_
_entity_poly.entity_id
_entity_poly.type
_entity_poly.pdbx_seq_one_letter_code
_entity_poly.pdbx_strand_id
1 'polypeptide(L)'
;MARHPTLPLPGHGDTLTRWRRLAEIAAQDVCGIKVLEAHYDALAILTELGAPERALEGALLHAVWAAEPPDARLEFTPGADGIGTLDGIKAWCSGADFVDAALVTAHDGDARVLVQIMRDAPGIMPMPGHWQAVGMARVESGRLSFQNVAAVQIGAAGDYLARPGFWHGGGGIAACWFGAATAIAETLRRDARAANSPHAMAHLGAIDMALSAAASLLRDTATAIDLEPDAPHATAITRVRSVVERAATDVIDRVGRALGPGPLCEDGAHAQRCADLTTFLRQSHAERDWAALGAAAQGRAAAWQL
;
A
#
# COMPACT_ATOMS: atom_id res chain seq x y z
N MET A 1 5.02 -16.12 -19.36
CA MET A 1 4.71 -15.23 -18.22
C MET A 1 3.95 -16.03 -17.17
N ALA A 2 4.47 -16.13 -15.94
CA ALA A 2 3.69 -16.72 -14.86
C ALA A 2 2.51 -15.77 -14.59
N ARG A 3 1.28 -16.29 -14.70
CA ARG A 3 0.09 -15.52 -14.31
C ARG A 3 0.17 -15.28 -12.80
N HIS A 4 0.12 -14.03 -12.38
CA HIS A 4 -0.05 -13.72 -10.96
C HIS A 4 -1.37 -14.34 -10.48
N PRO A 5 -1.39 -15.04 -9.32
CA PRO A 5 -2.63 -15.62 -8.83
C PRO A 5 -3.64 -14.49 -8.58
N THR A 6 -4.89 -14.71 -8.95
CA THR A 6 -5.97 -13.77 -8.60
C THR A 6 -6.17 -13.77 -7.09
N LEU A 7 -6.37 -12.59 -6.50
CA LEU A 7 -6.78 -12.45 -5.11
C LEU A 7 -8.27 -12.17 -5.02
N PRO A 8 -8.94 -12.61 -3.94
CA PRO A 8 -10.31 -12.19 -3.66
C PRO A 8 -10.43 -10.66 -3.66
N LEU A 9 -11.53 -10.14 -4.18
CA LEU A 9 -11.81 -8.70 -4.09
C LEU A 9 -12.14 -8.32 -2.64
N PRO A 10 -11.76 -7.12 -2.18
CA PRO A 10 -12.15 -6.64 -0.84
C PRO A 10 -13.67 -6.57 -0.72
N GLY A 11 -14.23 -6.98 0.42
CA GLY A 11 -15.67 -6.95 0.66
C GLY A 11 -16.49 -8.03 -0.06
N HIS A 12 -15.86 -9.01 -0.68
CA HIS A 12 -16.55 -10.12 -1.35
C HIS A 12 -16.55 -11.42 -0.53
N GLY A 13 -16.53 -11.31 0.81
CA GLY A 13 -16.62 -12.42 1.74
C GLY A 13 -15.30 -13.12 2.08
N ASP A 14 -14.19 -12.66 1.52
CA ASP A 14 -12.88 -13.29 1.70
C ASP A 14 -11.72 -12.28 1.82
N THR A 15 -12.01 -11.12 2.40
CA THR A 15 -11.04 -10.02 2.62
C THR A 15 -9.85 -10.47 3.44
N LEU A 16 -10.05 -11.32 4.45
CA LEU A 16 -8.97 -11.85 5.28
C LEU A 16 -8.00 -12.73 4.48
N THR A 17 -8.48 -13.55 3.57
CA THR A 17 -7.62 -14.36 2.68
C THR A 17 -6.79 -13.46 1.77
N ARG A 18 -7.36 -12.40 1.20
CA ARG A 18 -6.62 -11.39 0.45
C ARG A 18 -5.48 -10.81 1.30
N TRP A 19 -5.77 -10.34 2.51
CA TRP A 19 -4.78 -9.73 3.39
C TRP A 19 -3.69 -10.71 3.84
N ARG A 20 -4.03 -11.98 4.10
CA ARG A 20 -3.05 -13.04 4.38
C ARG A 20 -2.09 -13.23 3.22
N ARG A 21 -2.59 -13.27 1.98
CA ARG A 21 -1.74 -13.42 0.80
C ARG A 21 -0.81 -12.23 0.59
N LEU A 22 -1.31 -11.01 0.78
CA LEU A 22 -0.48 -9.80 0.74
C LEU A 22 0.62 -9.84 1.81
N ALA A 23 0.30 -10.24 3.04
CA ALA A 23 1.26 -10.39 4.12
C ALA A 23 2.32 -11.48 3.84
N GLU A 24 1.91 -12.64 3.30
CA GLU A 24 2.81 -13.74 2.92
C GLU A 24 3.83 -13.30 1.86
N ILE A 25 3.40 -12.56 0.84
CA ILE A 25 4.29 -12.03 -0.19
C ILE A 25 5.22 -10.96 0.40
N ALA A 26 4.68 -10.06 1.23
CA ALA A 26 5.47 -9.00 1.88
C ALA A 26 6.56 -9.57 2.80
N ALA A 27 6.30 -10.68 3.47
CA ALA A 27 7.29 -11.39 4.29
C ALA A 27 8.48 -11.92 3.47
N GLN A 28 8.27 -12.19 2.18
CA GLN A 28 9.31 -12.66 1.27
C GLN A 28 10.05 -11.50 0.59
N ASP A 29 9.30 -10.53 0.04
CA ASP A 29 9.86 -9.40 -0.71
C ASP A 29 9.00 -8.13 -0.54
N VAL A 30 9.53 -7.15 0.20
CA VAL A 30 8.84 -5.88 0.49
C VAL A 30 8.73 -5.01 -0.77
N CYS A 31 9.73 -5.01 -1.64
CA CYS A 31 9.67 -4.28 -2.91
C CYS A 31 8.70 -4.94 -3.88
N GLY A 32 8.74 -6.28 -3.97
CA GLY A 32 7.84 -7.04 -4.83
C GLY A 32 6.38 -6.85 -4.45
N ILE A 33 6.05 -6.90 -3.15
CA ILE A 33 4.67 -6.68 -2.72
C ILE A 33 4.19 -5.26 -3.00
N LYS A 34 5.06 -4.24 -2.95
CA LYS A 34 4.65 -2.86 -3.26
C LYS A 34 4.13 -2.72 -4.69
N VAL A 35 4.70 -3.46 -5.63
CA VAL A 35 4.23 -3.50 -7.03
C VAL A 35 2.98 -4.38 -7.16
N LEU A 36 2.99 -5.57 -6.55
CA LEU A 36 1.88 -6.52 -6.65
C LEU A 36 0.62 -6.04 -5.91
N GLU A 37 0.78 -5.38 -4.76
CA GLU A 37 -0.34 -4.79 -4.02
C GLU A 37 -1.08 -3.76 -4.88
N ALA A 38 -0.32 -2.86 -5.54
CA ALA A 38 -0.88 -1.88 -6.44
C ALA A 38 -1.58 -2.53 -7.65
N HIS A 39 -1.05 -3.63 -8.17
CA HIS A 39 -1.70 -4.40 -9.24
C HIS A 39 -3.05 -4.98 -8.78
N TYR A 40 -3.07 -5.63 -7.63
CA TYR A 40 -4.32 -6.18 -7.10
C TYR A 40 -5.34 -5.11 -6.72
N ASP A 41 -4.87 -3.93 -6.28
CA ASP A 41 -5.76 -2.79 -6.02
C ASP A 41 -6.30 -2.22 -7.34
N ALA A 42 -5.47 -2.10 -8.38
CA ALA A 42 -5.92 -1.68 -9.71
C ALA A 42 -7.03 -2.57 -10.26
N LEU A 43 -6.90 -3.90 -10.14
CA LEU A 43 -7.95 -4.84 -10.56
C LEU A 43 -9.24 -4.64 -9.76
N ALA A 44 -9.14 -4.41 -8.45
CA ALA A 44 -10.31 -4.11 -7.61
C ALA A 44 -10.97 -2.79 -8.00
N ILE A 45 -10.20 -1.72 -8.23
CA ILE A 45 -10.68 -0.42 -8.71
C ILE A 45 -11.42 -0.55 -10.03
N LEU A 46 -10.80 -1.21 -11.02
CA LEU A 46 -11.38 -1.40 -12.35
C LEU A 46 -12.73 -2.16 -12.27
N THR A 47 -12.79 -3.19 -11.42
CA THR A 47 -14.02 -3.96 -11.21
C THR A 47 -15.09 -3.12 -10.51
N GLU A 48 -14.75 -2.43 -9.44
CA GLU A 48 -15.69 -1.63 -8.63
C GLU A 48 -16.26 -0.43 -9.40
N LEU A 49 -15.44 0.21 -10.25
CA LEU A 49 -15.86 1.33 -11.08
C LEU A 49 -16.47 0.92 -12.43
N GLY A 50 -16.68 -0.38 -12.67
CA GLY A 50 -17.30 -0.87 -13.90
C GLY A 50 -16.51 -0.52 -15.16
N ALA A 51 -15.17 -0.62 -15.08
CA ALA A 51 -14.31 -0.30 -16.21
C ALA A 51 -14.65 -1.15 -17.44
N PRO A 52 -14.50 -0.63 -18.67
CA PRO A 52 -14.76 -1.39 -19.89
C PRO A 52 -13.81 -2.60 -19.98
N GLU A 53 -14.31 -3.71 -20.56
CA GLU A 53 -13.55 -4.97 -20.67
C GLU A 53 -12.13 -4.77 -21.23
N ARG A 54 -11.97 -3.87 -22.20
CA ARG A 54 -10.66 -3.50 -22.76
C ARG A 54 -9.64 -3.03 -21.69
N ALA A 55 -10.10 -2.45 -20.58
CA ALA A 55 -9.24 -2.04 -19.46
C ALA A 55 -8.77 -3.22 -18.61
N LEU A 56 -9.46 -4.35 -18.70
CA LEU A 56 -9.16 -5.62 -18.03
C LEU A 56 -8.47 -6.63 -18.96
N GLU A 57 -8.40 -6.33 -20.28
CA GLU A 57 -7.81 -7.24 -21.25
C GLU A 57 -6.31 -7.42 -21.03
N GLY A 58 -5.91 -8.68 -21.06
CA GLY A 58 -4.51 -9.11 -21.01
C GLY A 58 -3.99 -9.39 -19.62
N ALA A 59 -2.86 -10.10 -19.57
CA ALA A 59 -2.10 -10.36 -18.35
C ALA A 59 -1.22 -9.13 -18.00
N LEU A 60 -1.83 -7.93 -18.00
CA LEU A 60 -1.12 -6.68 -17.75
C LEU A 60 -0.80 -6.53 -16.26
N LEU A 61 0.42 -6.16 -15.94
CA LEU A 61 0.80 -5.70 -14.61
C LEU A 61 0.43 -4.22 -14.48
N HIS A 62 -0.45 -3.90 -13.54
CA HIS A 62 -0.94 -2.53 -13.33
C HIS A 62 -0.23 -1.85 -12.16
N ALA A 63 -0.13 -0.52 -12.23
CA ALA A 63 0.15 0.32 -11.07
C ALA A 63 -1.06 1.18 -10.70
N VAL A 64 -0.99 1.80 -9.50
CA VAL A 64 -1.89 2.88 -9.08
C VAL A 64 -1.01 4.06 -8.65
N TRP A 65 -1.07 5.16 -9.39
CA TRP A 65 -0.32 6.39 -9.12
C TRP A 65 -1.28 7.50 -8.71
N ALA A 66 -1.59 7.53 -7.41
CA ALA A 66 -2.60 8.44 -6.86
C ALA A 66 -2.02 9.56 -5.98
N ALA A 67 -0.71 9.61 -5.76
CA ALA A 67 -0.10 10.66 -4.97
C ALA A 67 -0.07 12.00 -5.72
N GLU A 68 -0.35 13.09 -5.00
CA GLU A 68 -0.42 14.45 -5.54
C GLU A 68 0.30 15.44 -4.60
N PRO A 69 1.66 15.44 -4.60
CA PRO A 69 2.41 16.43 -3.87
C PRO A 69 2.24 17.82 -4.52
N PRO A 70 2.40 18.92 -3.77
CA PRO A 70 2.12 20.27 -4.26
C PRO A 70 2.96 20.71 -5.47
N ASP A 71 4.11 20.07 -5.67
CA ASP A 71 5.09 20.39 -6.72
C ASP A 71 4.98 19.48 -7.96
N ALA A 72 3.92 18.68 -8.06
CA ALA A 72 3.67 17.84 -9.23
C ALA A 72 2.16 17.78 -9.51
N ARG A 73 1.76 18.26 -10.67
CA ARG A 73 0.38 18.28 -11.13
C ARG A 73 0.26 17.66 -12.51
N LEU A 74 -0.77 16.86 -12.70
CA LEU A 74 -1.11 16.19 -13.95
C LEU A 74 -2.51 16.63 -14.36
N GLU A 75 -2.64 17.19 -15.56
CA GLU A 75 -3.90 17.64 -16.12
C GLU A 75 -4.44 16.61 -17.10
N PHE A 76 -5.74 16.40 -17.08
CA PHE A 76 -6.46 15.61 -18.04
C PHE A 76 -7.36 16.50 -18.88
N THR A 77 -7.21 16.44 -20.18
CA THR A 77 -8.12 17.13 -21.14
C THR A 77 -9.04 16.07 -21.70
N PRO A 78 -10.34 16.08 -21.32
CA PRO A 78 -11.29 15.09 -21.83
C PRO A 78 -11.53 15.28 -23.32
N GLY A 79 -11.66 14.16 -24.04
CA GLY A 79 -12.05 14.08 -25.43
C GLY A 79 -13.37 13.32 -25.59
N ALA A 80 -13.62 12.77 -26.79
CA ALA A 80 -14.80 11.98 -27.05
C ALA A 80 -14.75 10.61 -26.36
N ASP A 81 -15.91 10.11 -25.96
CA ASP A 81 -16.09 8.72 -25.45
C ASP A 81 -15.21 8.36 -24.23
N GLY A 82 -14.89 9.34 -23.36
CA GLY A 82 -14.06 9.13 -22.18
C GLY A 82 -12.56 8.91 -22.49
N ILE A 83 -12.15 9.14 -23.73
CA ILE A 83 -10.74 9.15 -24.16
C ILE A 83 -10.28 10.61 -24.18
N GLY A 84 -9.11 10.88 -23.58
CA GLY A 84 -8.53 12.21 -23.53
C GLY A 84 -7.02 12.16 -23.49
N THR A 85 -6.41 13.26 -23.10
CA THR A 85 -4.95 13.40 -23.05
C THR A 85 -4.47 13.88 -21.69
N LEU A 86 -3.25 13.47 -21.30
CA LEU A 86 -2.57 13.89 -20.08
C LEU A 86 -1.37 14.76 -20.43
N ASP A 87 -1.24 15.86 -19.67
CA ASP A 87 -0.10 16.75 -19.71
C ASP A 87 0.34 17.13 -18.29
N GLY A 88 1.65 17.18 -18.03
CA GLY A 88 2.20 17.59 -16.75
C GLY A 88 3.13 16.57 -16.10
N ILE A 89 3.13 16.50 -14.76
CA ILE A 89 4.05 15.68 -13.99
C ILE A 89 3.26 14.83 -12.99
N LYS A 90 3.60 13.53 -12.92
CA LYS A 90 3.16 12.63 -11.87
C LYS A 90 4.34 12.21 -11.01
N ALA A 91 4.20 12.36 -9.70
CA ALA A 91 5.20 11.92 -8.74
C ALA A 91 4.80 10.57 -8.11
N TRP A 92 5.79 9.91 -7.50
CA TRP A 92 5.61 8.65 -6.80
C TRP A 92 5.06 7.52 -7.69
N CYS A 93 5.58 7.44 -8.92
CA CYS A 93 5.20 6.44 -9.91
C CYS A 93 5.86 5.09 -9.63
N SER A 94 5.47 4.47 -8.51
CA SER A 94 6.05 3.18 -8.07
C SER A 94 5.93 2.12 -9.16
N GLY A 95 7.05 1.44 -9.44
CA GLY A 95 7.10 0.33 -10.39
C GLY A 95 7.02 0.74 -11.86
N ALA A 96 7.23 2.01 -12.21
CA ALA A 96 7.08 2.52 -13.57
C ALA A 96 7.89 1.75 -14.62
N ASP A 97 9.01 1.13 -14.24
CA ASP A 97 9.85 0.35 -15.18
C ASP A 97 9.39 -1.11 -15.36
N PHE A 98 8.41 -1.55 -14.56
CA PHE A 98 7.96 -2.96 -14.55
C PHE A 98 6.52 -3.14 -15.01
N VAL A 99 5.68 -2.09 -14.93
CA VAL A 99 4.24 -2.20 -15.20
C VAL A 99 3.92 -1.98 -16.67
N ASP A 100 2.85 -2.63 -17.12
CA ASP A 100 2.35 -2.50 -18.48
C ASP A 100 1.32 -1.36 -18.60
N ALA A 101 0.55 -1.12 -17.53
CA ALA A 101 -0.47 -0.09 -17.47
C ALA A 101 -0.51 0.57 -16.07
N ALA A 102 -1.11 1.73 -15.97
CA ALA A 102 -1.32 2.40 -14.69
C ALA A 102 -2.68 3.07 -14.61
N LEU A 103 -3.28 3.03 -13.41
CA LEU A 103 -4.36 3.92 -13.01
C LEU A 103 -3.74 5.16 -12.39
N VAL A 104 -4.07 6.33 -12.92
CA VAL A 104 -3.43 7.58 -12.55
C VAL A 104 -4.48 8.60 -12.17
N THR A 105 -4.34 9.24 -11.00
CA THR A 105 -5.18 10.41 -10.69
C THR A 105 -4.64 11.64 -11.41
N ALA A 106 -5.57 12.40 -12.03
CA ALA A 106 -5.29 13.63 -12.75
C ALA A 106 -6.39 14.66 -12.44
N HIS A 107 -6.22 15.86 -12.95
CA HIS A 107 -7.18 16.95 -12.79
C HIS A 107 -7.83 17.31 -14.12
N ASP A 108 -9.16 17.41 -14.13
CA ASP A 108 -9.95 18.07 -15.17
C ASP A 108 -10.46 19.39 -14.56
N GLY A 109 -9.74 20.48 -14.77
CA GLY A 109 -9.93 21.71 -14.02
C GLY A 109 -9.75 21.51 -12.50
N ASP A 110 -10.82 21.72 -11.73
CA ASP A 110 -10.84 21.50 -10.27
C ASP A 110 -11.28 20.09 -9.89
N ALA A 111 -11.80 19.32 -10.84
CA ALA A 111 -12.27 17.97 -10.60
C ALA A 111 -11.11 16.97 -10.62
N ARG A 112 -11.13 16.01 -9.70
CA ARG A 112 -10.17 14.89 -9.68
C ARG A 112 -10.77 13.71 -10.42
N VAL A 113 -10.07 13.21 -11.43
CA VAL A 113 -10.45 12.06 -12.24
C VAL A 113 -9.44 10.92 -12.07
N LEU A 114 -9.88 9.70 -12.32
CA LEU A 114 -9.01 8.54 -12.48
C LEU A 114 -8.96 8.18 -13.96
N VAL A 115 -7.77 7.97 -14.48
CA VAL A 115 -7.56 7.56 -15.86
C VAL A 115 -6.65 6.34 -15.94
N GLN A 116 -6.83 5.53 -16.96
CA GLN A 116 -5.91 4.43 -17.30
C GLN A 116 -5.03 4.85 -18.46
N ILE A 117 -3.75 4.52 -18.35
CA ILE A 117 -2.75 4.67 -19.40
C ILE A 117 -2.03 3.36 -19.66
N MET A 118 -1.49 3.20 -20.88
CA MET A 118 -0.44 2.22 -21.16
C MET A 118 0.91 2.84 -20.83
N ARG A 119 1.79 2.10 -20.17
CA ARG A 119 3.09 2.65 -19.70
C ARG A 119 4.04 2.99 -20.88
N ASP A 120 3.92 2.27 -21.99
CA ASP A 120 4.70 2.49 -23.21
C ASP A 120 4.08 3.53 -24.16
N ALA A 121 2.99 4.21 -23.74
CA ALA A 121 2.36 5.25 -24.54
C ALA A 121 3.35 6.38 -24.89
N PRO A 122 3.34 6.87 -26.15
CA PRO A 122 4.17 8.01 -26.53
C PRO A 122 3.92 9.23 -25.66
N GLY A 123 4.97 9.96 -25.31
CA GLY A 123 4.90 11.17 -24.50
C GLY A 123 5.14 10.97 -23.00
N ILE A 124 5.33 9.73 -22.55
CA ILE A 124 5.70 9.45 -21.15
C ILE A 124 7.22 9.35 -21.05
N MET A 125 7.82 10.24 -20.24
CA MET A 125 9.27 10.29 -20.05
C MET A 125 9.64 10.21 -18.57
N PRO A 126 10.59 9.33 -18.17
CA PRO A 126 11.16 9.34 -16.84
C PRO A 126 11.88 10.66 -16.55
N MET A 127 11.73 11.15 -15.31
CA MET A 127 12.47 12.30 -14.80
C MET A 127 13.57 11.78 -13.85
N PRO A 128 14.84 11.75 -14.27
CA PRO A 128 15.90 11.14 -13.47
C PRO A 128 16.20 11.94 -12.19
N GLY A 129 16.81 11.28 -11.20
CA GLY A 129 17.30 11.92 -9.98
C GLY A 129 16.27 12.12 -8.87
N HIS A 130 15.03 11.74 -9.08
CA HIS A 130 13.96 11.90 -8.06
C HIS A 130 13.78 10.68 -7.14
N TRP A 131 14.52 9.59 -7.35
CA TRP A 131 14.49 8.44 -6.45
C TRP A 131 15.90 8.11 -5.96
N GLN A 132 16.17 8.41 -4.68
CA GLN A 132 17.49 8.25 -4.03
C GLN A 132 17.39 7.35 -2.78
N ALA A 133 16.31 6.58 -2.69
CA ALA A 133 16.02 5.80 -1.50
C ALA A 133 16.92 4.58 -1.36
N VAL A 134 17.44 4.33 -0.16
CA VAL A 134 18.16 3.09 0.17
C VAL A 134 17.14 1.95 0.39
N GLY A 135 16.12 2.17 1.21
CA GLY A 135 14.98 1.26 1.33
C GLY A 135 14.01 1.45 0.18
N MET A 136 13.40 0.39 -0.29
CA MET A 136 12.51 0.37 -1.47
C MET A 136 13.23 0.79 -2.78
N ALA A 137 14.56 0.71 -2.83
CA ALA A 137 15.34 1.13 -3.99
C ALA A 137 14.89 0.46 -5.30
N ARG A 138 14.55 -0.84 -5.24
CA ARG A 138 14.10 -1.63 -6.40
C ARG A 138 12.70 -1.27 -6.94
N VAL A 139 11.92 -0.46 -6.22
CA VAL A 139 10.57 -0.05 -6.65
C VAL A 139 10.61 1.16 -7.57
N GLU A 140 11.67 1.98 -7.46
CA GLU A 140 11.85 3.18 -8.28
C GLU A 140 10.59 4.06 -8.37
N SER A 141 10.17 4.60 -7.22
CA SER A 141 8.98 5.46 -7.14
C SER A 141 9.32 6.90 -7.58
N GLY A 142 9.87 7.05 -8.77
CA GLY A 142 10.31 8.31 -9.34
C GLY A 142 9.18 9.20 -9.83
N ARG A 143 9.54 10.15 -10.70
CA ARG A 143 8.61 11.05 -11.40
C ARG A 143 8.56 10.74 -12.88
N LEU A 144 7.39 10.92 -13.47
CA LEU A 144 7.19 10.86 -14.91
C LEU A 144 6.62 12.21 -15.40
N SER A 145 7.10 12.68 -16.55
CA SER A 145 6.46 13.75 -17.30
C SER A 145 5.58 13.16 -18.39
N PHE A 146 4.49 13.86 -18.67
CA PHE A 146 3.47 13.48 -19.65
C PHE A 146 3.29 14.64 -20.63
N GLN A 147 3.29 14.33 -21.94
CA GLN A 147 3.07 15.27 -23.01
C GLN A 147 2.09 14.67 -24.01
N ASN A 148 0.85 15.15 -24.01
CA ASN A 148 -0.22 14.69 -24.90
C ASN A 148 -0.40 13.16 -24.90
N VAL A 149 -0.36 12.55 -23.70
CA VAL A 149 -0.46 11.09 -23.52
C VAL A 149 -1.91 10.65 -23.56
N ALA A 150 -2.24 9.72 -24.44
CA ALA A 150 -3.59 9.17 -24.51
C ALA A 150 -3.97 8.44 -23.22
N ALA A 151 -5.16 8.74 -22.70
CA ALA A 151 -5.69 8.17 -21.47
C ALA A 151 -7.18 7.88 -21.57
N VAL A 152 -7.65 6.87 -20.85
CA VAL A 152 -9.06 6.47 -20.77
C VAL A 152 -9.56 6.77 -19.37
N GLN A 153 -10.61 7.57 -19.24
CA GLN A 153 -11.22 7.86 -17.95
C GLN A 153 -11.91 6.62 -17.39
N ILE A 154 -11.73 6.37 -16.09
CA ILE A 154 -12.30 5.26 -15.33
C ILE A 154 -13.24 5.82 -14.27
N GLY A 155 -14.53 5.51 -14.38
CA GLY A 155 -15.57 6.09 -13.52
C GLY A 155 -15.80 7.58 -13.78
N ALA A 156 -16.60 8.22 -12.94
CA ALA A 156 -16.85 9.65 -12.95
C ALA A 156 -15.82 10.41 -12.09
N ALA A 157 -15.81 11.72 -12.21
CA ALA A 157 -14.99 12.58 -11.37
C ALA A 157 -15.33 12.36 -9.88
N GLY A 158 -14.32 12.12 -9.06
CA GLY A 158 -14.46 11.87 -7.61
C GLY A 158 -14.71 10.41 -7.22
N ASP A 159 -15.16 9.55 -8.12
CA ASP A 159 -15.53 8.15 -7.81
C ASP A 159 -14.38 7.36 -7.18
N TYR A 160 -13.16 7.60 -7.60
CA TYR A 160 -11.97 6.92 -7.04
C TYR A 160 -11.87 7.07 -5.52
N LEU A 161 -12.13 8.27 -4.98
CA LEU A 161 -12.06 8.54 -3.55
C LEU A 161 -13.37 8.23 -2.81
N ALA A 162 -14.50 8.26 -3.51
CA ALA A 162 -15.82 8.02 -2.93
C ALA A 162 -16.13 6.54 -2.75
N ARG A 163 -15.52 5.65 -3.54
CA ARG A 163 -15.75 4.21 -3.46
C ARG A 163 -15.34 3.64 -2.10
N PRO A 164 -16.08 2.68 -1.52
CA PRO A 164 -15.70 2.00 -0.28
C PRO A 164 -14.32 1.33 -0.36
N GLY A 165 -14.00 0.72 -1.51
CA GLY A 165 -12.75 0.04 -1.78
C GLY A 165 -11.49 0.91 -1.67
N PHE A 166 -11.60 2.25 -1.71
CA PHE A 166 -10.49 3.15 -1.42
C PHE A 166 -9.92 2.91 -0.01
N TRP A 167 -10.78 2.78 0.99
CA TRP A 167 -10.38 2.47 2.35
C TRP A 167 -9.99 1.01 2.51
N HIS A 168 -10.72 0.09 1.89
CA HIS A 168 -10.44 -1.35 1.95
C HIS A 168 -9.02 -1.68 1.42
N GLY A 169 -8.60 -1.03 0.33
CA GLY A 169 -7.23 -1.10 -0.19
C GLY A 169 -6.20 -0.60 0.82
N GLY A 170 -6.52 0.49 1.54
CA GLY A 170 -5.68 0.98 2.64
C GLY A 170 -5.41 -0.06 3.73
N GLY A 171 -6.38 -0.94 4.03
CA GLY A 171 -6.21 -2.09 4.93
C GLY A 171 -5.25 -3.13 4.36
N GLY A 172 -5.26 -3.36 3.06
CA GLY A 172 -4.31 -4.23 2.37
C GLY A 172 -2.85 -3.78 2.53
N ILE A 173 -2.60 -2.47 2.48
CA ILE A 173 -1.26 -1.90 2.76
C ILE A 173 -0.81 -2.24 4.19
N ALA A 174 -1.70 -2.13 5.19
CA ALA A 174 -1.38 -2.51 6.56
C ALA A 174 -1.03 -4.00 6.67
N ALA A 175 -1.72 -4.87 5.95
CA ALA A 175 -1.39 -6.29 5.89
C ALA A 175 0.01 -6.54 5.29
N CYS A 176 0.43 -5.77 4.28
CA CYS A 176 1.79 -5.83 3.75
C CYS A 176 2.83 -5.43 4.81
N TRP A 177 2.62 -4.35 5.54
CA TRP A 177 3.51 -3.93 6.64
C TRP A 177 3.59 -4.99 7.73
N PHE A 178 2.46 -5.57 8.10
CA PHE A 178 2.40 -6.66 9.09
C PHE A 178 3.26 -7.86 8.64
N GLY A 179 3.11 -8.30 7.39
CA GLY A 179 3.87 -9.43 6.85
C GLY A 179 5.39 -9.19 6.84
N ALA A 180 5.82 -8.00 6.42
CA ALA A 180 7.23 -7.62 6.45
C ALA A 180 7.77 -7.56 7.89
N ALA A 181 6.99 -7.01 8.85
CA ALA A 181 7.36 -6.95 10.26
C ALA A 181 7.50 -8.35 10.89
N THR A 182 6.59 -9.28 10.57
CA THR A 182 6.69 -10.67 11.05
C THR A 182 7.96 -11.35 10.57
N ALA A 183 8.37 -11.11 9.32
CA ALA A 183 9.63 -11.67 8.79
C ALA A 183 10.87 -11.09 9.49
N ILE A 184 10.84 -9.82 9.90
CA ILE A 184 11.91 -9.21 10.72
C ILE A 184 11.91 -9.85 12.12
N ALA A 185 10.75 -10.01 12.75
CA ALA A 185 10.61 -10.64 14.06
C ALA A 185 11.13 -12.09 14.08
N GLU A 186 10.95 -12.83 12.98
CA GLU A 186 11.46 -14.19 12.82
C GLU A 186 12.98 -14.31 12.95
N THR A 187 13.73 -13.26 12.60
CA THR A 187 15.18 -13.22 12.80
C THR A 187 15.53 -13.36 14.29
N LEU A 188 14.84 -12.61 15.16
CA LEU A 188 15.02 -12.73 16.61
C LEU A 188 14.50 -14.08 17.14
N ARG A 189 13.31 -14.50 16.72
CA ARG A 189 12.67 -15.74 17.19
C ARG A 189 13.51 -16.99 16.93
N ARG A 190 14.27 -16.99 15.83
CA ARG A 190 15.12 -18.13 15.41
C ARG A 190 16.57 -18.04 15.87
N ASP A 191 16.99 -16.94 16.48
CA ASP A 191 18.36 -16.80 16.95
C ASP A 191 18.59 -17.64 18.21
N ALA A 192 19.46 -18.65 18.10
CA ALA A 192 19.73 -19.57 19.19
C ALA A 192 20.43 -18.90 20.40
N ARG A 193 21.16 -17.82 20.18
CA ARG A 193 21.83 -17.06 21.26
C ARG A 193 20.79 -16.24 22.02
N ALA A 194 19.81 -15.69 21.33
CA ALA A 194 18.73 -14.91 21.92
C ALA A 194 17.88 -15.76 22.89
N ALA A 195 17.68 -17.05 22.62
CA ALA A 195 16.93 -17.97 23.47
C ALA A 195 17.50 -18.08 24.89
N ASN A 196 18.78 -17.81 25.10
CA ASN A 196 19.48 -17.87 26.38
C ASN A 196 19.66 -16.49 27.03
N SER A 197 19.13 -15.40 26.41
CA SER A 197 19.23 -14.02 26.91
C SER A 197 17.88 -13.55 27.46
N PRO A 198 17.74 -13.29 28.78
CA PRO A 198 16.51 -12.74 29.35
C PRO A 198 16.07 -11.42 28.71
N HIS A 199 17.03 -10.59 28.29
CA HIS A 199 16.74 -9.31 27.63
C HIS A 199 16.21 -9.50 26.21
N ALA A 200 16.81 -10.41 25.43
CA ALA A 200 16.30 -10.74 24.09
C ALA A 200 14.90 -11.38 24.18
N MET A 201 14.66 -12.26 25.17
CA MET A 201 13.34 -12.83 25.41
C MET A 201 12.31 -11.78 25.83
N ALA A 202 12.70 -10.75 26.60
CA ALA A 202 11.80 -9.63 26.92
C ALA A 202 11.42 -8.84 25.65
N HIS A 203 12.37 -8.61 24.73
CA HIS A 203 12.07 -7.99 23.44
C HIS A 203 11.14 -8.86 22.60
N LEU A 204 11.38 -10.18 22.55
CA LEU A 204 10.51 -11.11 21.81
C LEU A 204 9.08 -11.12 22.37
N GLY A 205 8.91 -11.13 23.68
CA GLY A 205 7.59 -11.04 24.33
C GLY A 205 6.85 -9.74 24.00
N ALA A 206 7.56 -8.61 23.97
CA ALA A 206 6.97 -7.33 23.58
C ALA A 206 6.56 -7.31 22.09
N ILE A 207 7.34 -7.92 21.21
CA ILE A 207 7.02 -8.09 19.79
C ILE A 207 5.78 -8.96 19.64
N ASP A 208 5.72 -10.11 20.33
CA ASP A 208 4.56 -11.02 20.29
C ASP A 208 3.27 -10.31 20.70
N MET A 209 3.32 -9.55 21.81
CA MET A 209 2.17 -8.75 22.27
C MET A 209 1.71 -7.76 21.19
N ALA A 210 2.62 -7.00 20.57
CA ALA A 210 2.29 -6.00 19.57
C ALA A 210 1.72 -6.61 18.30
N LEU A 211 2.36 -7.68 17.76
CA LEU A 211 1.92 -8.36 16.56
C LEU A 211 0.60 -9.12 16.78
N SER A 212 0.39 -9.75 17.94
CA SER A 212 -0.87 -10.43 18.26
C SER A 212 -2.05 -9.46 18.32
N ALA A 213 -1.86 -8.29 18.93
CA ALA A 213 -2.89 -7.23 18.96
C ALA A 213 -3.19 -6.71 17.55
N ALA A 214 -2.16 -6.43 16.75
CA ALA A 214 -2.32 -5.98 15.37
C ALA A 214 -3.03 -7.03 14.50
N ALA A 215 -2.68 -8.31 14.65
CA ALA A 215 -3.32 -9.41 13.93
C ALA A 215 -4.81 -9.57 14.30
N SER A 216 -5.18 -9.39 15.56
CA SER A 216 -6.58 -9.43 15.99
C SER A 216 -7.38 -8.31 15.34
N LEU A 217 -6.86 -7.08 15.37
CA LEU A 217 -7.51 -5.93 14.76
C LEU A 217 -7.65 -6.06 13.24
N LEU A 218 -6.64 -6.63 12.55
CA LEU A 218 -6.72 -6.94 11.12
C LEU A 218 -7.84 -7.93 10.82
N ARG A 219 -7.96 -9.03 11.60
CA ARG A 219 -9.02 -10.03 11.41
C ARG A 219 -10.41 -9.43 11.62
N ASP A 220 -10.59 -8.70 12.72
CA ASP A 220 -11.88 -8.09 13.06
C ASP A 220 -12.31 -7.09 11.98
N THR A 221 -11.37 -6.27 11.50
CA THR A 221 -11.66 -5.30 10.44
C THR A 221 -11.96 -5.96 9.09
N ALA A 222 -11.25 -7.04 8.73
CA ALA A 222 -11.57 -7.81 7.53
C ALA A 222 -12.97 -8.42 7.59
N THR A 223 -13.36 -8.95 8.75
CA THR A 223 -14.72 -9.46 8.98
C THR A 223 -15.77 -8.36 8.85
N ALA A 224 -15.52 -7.18 9.42
CA ALA A 224 -16.44 -6.04 9.31
C ALA A 224 -16.64 -5.59 7.85
N ILE A 225 -15.56 -5.55 7.05
CA ILE A 225 -15.64 -5.23 5.63
C ILE A 225 -16.51 -6.26 4.88
N ASP A 226 -16.32 -7.55 5.15
CA ASP A 226 -17.10 -8.60 4.46
C ASP A 226 -18.58 -8.63 4.88
N LEU A 227 -18.91 -8.14 6.09
CA LEU A 227 -20.28 -8.01 6.56
C LEU A 227 -21.00 -6.76 6.01
N GLU A 228 -20.27 -5.67 5.79
CA GLU A 228 -20.80 -4.39 5.30
C GLU A 228 -19.90 -3.85 4.18
N PRO A 229 -19.89 -4.50 3.01
CA PRO A 229 -18.92 -4.19 1.93
C PRO A 229 -19.12 -2.80 1.31
N ASP A 230 -20.33 -2.26 1.38
CA ASP A 230 -20.64 -0.93 0.87
C ASP A 230 -20.26 0.20 1.85
N ALA A 231 -19.88 -0.15 3.08
CA ALA A 231 -19.39 0.82 4.06
C ALA A 231 -17.89 1.07 3.86
N PRO A 232 -17.42 2.33 3.96
CA PRO A 232 -16.01 2.65 3.76
C PRO A 232 -15.11 2.16 4.91
N HIS A 233 -15.63 1.93 6.09
CA HIS A 233 -14.87 1.53 7.29
C HIS A 233 -13.67 2.45 7.60
N ALA A 234 -13.72 3.74 7.19
CA ALA A 234 -12.60 4.67 7.24
C ALA A 234 -11.90 4.74 8.61
N THR A 235 -12.66 4.88 9.69
CA THR A 235 -12.10 4.94 11.04
C THR A 235 -11.44 3.62 11.47
N ALA A 236 -12.04 2.47 11.11
CA ALA A 236 -11.48 1.16 11.42
C ALA A 236 -10.17 0.93 10.65
N ILE A 237 -10.15 1.24 9.36
CA ILE A 237 -8.96 1.13 8.51
C ILE A 237 -7.84 2.07 8.98
N THR A 238 -8.16 3.34 9.31
CA THR A 238 -7.16 4.27 9.86
C THR A 238 -6.57 3.75 11.16
N ARG A 239 -7.38 3.14 12.04
CA ARG A 239 -6.93 2.52 13.28
C ARG A 239 -6.02 1.31 13.01
N VAL A 240 -6.41 0.41 12.11
CA VAL A 240 -5.59 -0.74 11.70
C VAL A 240 -4.24 -0.29 11.17
N ARG A 241 -4.22 0.67 10.25
CA ARG A 241 -2.98 1.21 9.67
C ARG A 241 -2.06 1.78 10.75
N SER A 242 -2.61 2.58 11.66
CA SER A 242 -1.84 3.21 12.74
C SER A 242 -1.28 2.19 13.73
N VAL A 243 -2.06 1.16 14.10
CA VAL A 243 -1.61 0.10 15.01
C VAL A 243 -0.53 -0.75 14.37
N VAL A 244 -0.71 -1.15 13.11
CA VAL A 244 0.29 -1.97 12.40
C VAL A 244 1.56 -1.19 12.12
N GLU A 245 1.47 0.08 11.72
CA GLU A 245 2.64 0.96 11.52
C GLU A 245 3.49 1.06 12.80
N ARG A 246 2.82 1.31 13.93
CA ARG A 246 3.49 1.39 15.24
C ARG A 246 4.11 0.05 15.65
N ALA A 247 3.39 -1.05 15.49
CA ALA A 247 3.90 -2.39 15.77
C ALA A 247 5.12 -2.74 14.90
N ALA A 248 5.07 -2.43 13.60
CA ALA A 248 6.16 -2.68 12.67
C ALA A 248 7.41 -1.84 12.99
N THR A 249 7.22 -0.57 13.37
CA THR A 249 8.31 0.31 13.82
C THR A 249 8.96 -0.24 15.11
N ASP A 250 8.14 -0.66 16.08
CA ASP A 250 8.62 -1.25 17.33
C ASP A 250 9.36 -2.58 17.09
N VAL A 251 8.90 -3.41 16.15
CA VAL A 251 9.59 -4.65 15.76
C VAL A 251 11.00 -4.38 15.24
N ILE A 252 11.16 -3.42 14.32
CA ILE A 252 12.49 -3.06 13.77
C ILE A 252 13.44 -2.64 14.91
N ASP A 253 13.00 -1.74 15.79
CA ASP A 253 13.80 -1.26 16.92
C ASP A 253 14.17 -2.39 17.90
N ARG A 254 13.19 -3.22 18.29
CA ARG A 254 13.39 -4.29 19.27
C ARG A 254 14.29 -5.41 18.75
N VAL A 255 14.16 -5.81 17.51
CA VAL A 255 15.06 -6.81 16.90
C VAL A 255 16.49 -6.29 16.86
N GLY A 256 16.68 -5.03 16.45
CA GLY A 256 18.00 -4.39 16.46
C GLY A 256 18.62 -4.30 17.85
N ARG A 257 17.84 -3.96 18.89
CA ARG A 257 18.31 -3.93 20.30
C ARG A 257 18.65 -5.33 20.83
N ALA A 258 17.84 -6.32 20.48
CA ALA A 258 18.03 -7.68 20.98
C ALA A 258 19.24 -8.39 20.38
N LEU A 259 19.49 -8.19 19.08
CA LEU A 259 20.52 -8.89 18.32
C LEU A 259 21.78 -8.04 18.08
N GLY A 260 21.72 -6.73 18.34
CA GLY A 260 22.81 -5.80 18.05
C GLY A 260 23.02 -5.60 16.52
N PRO A 261 24.20 -5.13 16.10
CA PRO A 261 24.48 -4.79 14.70
C PRO A 261 24.66 -6.01 13.79
N GLY A 262 24.89 -7.22 14.34
CA GLY A 262 25.25 -8.41 13.56
C GLY A 262 24.32 -8.65 12.35
N PRO A 263 23.00 -8.85 12.53
CA PRO A 263 22.10 -9.12 11.40
C PRO A 263 22.02 -7.97 10.39
N LEU A 264 22.22 -6.73 10.83
CA LEU A 264 22.22 -5.56 9.94
C LEU A 264 23.51 -5.46 9.10
N CYS A 265 24.61 -6.06 9.56
CA CYS A 265 25.90 -6.01 8.88
C CYS A 265 26.24 -7.29 8.11
N GLU A 266 25.71 -8.44 8.53
CA GLU A 266 26.13 -9.76 8.05
C GLU A 266 25.01 -10.50 7.30
N ASP A 267 23.73 -10.13 7.50
CA ASP A 267 22.57 -10.66 6.75
C ASP A 267 21.97 -9.58 5.85
N GLY A 268 22.42 -9.56 4.60
CA GLY A 268 21.95 -8.58 3.62
C GLY A 268 20.44 -8.62 3.37
N ALA A 269 19.81 -9.80 3.48
CA ALA A 269 18.36 -9.93 3.29
C ALA A 269 17.59 -9.31 4.46
N HIS A 270 18.05 -9.53 5.71
CA HIS A 270 17.50 -8.89 6.89
C HIS A 270 17.68 -7.37 6.86
N ALA A 271 18.91 -6.92 6.58
CA ALA A 271 19.24 -5.49 6.51
C ALA A 271 18.39 -4.77 5.47
N GLN A 272 18.28 -5.34 4.27
CA GLN A 272 17.44 -4.78 3.20
C GLN A 272 15.96 -4.75 3.59
N ARG A 273 15.41 -5.79 4.19
CA ARG A 273 14.03 -5.83 4.66
C ARG A 273 13.73 -4.75 5.70
N CYS A 274 14.65 -4.51 6.63
CA CYS A 274 14.54 -3.42 7.60
C CYS A 274 14.52 -2.05 6.91
N ALA A 275 15.40 -1.81 5.95
CA ALA A 275 15.46 -0.55 5.19
C ALA A 275 14.19 -0.36 4.35
N ASP A 276 13.75 -1.41 3.63
CA ASP A 276 12.56 -1.38 2.79
C ASP A 276 11.31 -1.09 3.62
N LEU A 277 11.11 -1.81 4.73
CA LEU A 277 9.94 -1.59 5.58
C LEU A 277 9.95 -0.21 6.22
N THR A 278 11.12 0.28 6.68
CA THR A 278 11.24 1.65 7.22
C THR A 278 10.75 2.69 6.23
N THR A 279 11.10 2.55 4.95
CA THR A 279 10.64 3.46 3.87
C THR A 279 9.16 3.25 3.58
N PHE A 280 8.70 1.99 3.47
CA PHE A 280 7.31 1.67 3.14
C PHE A 280 6.31 2.18 4.20
N LEU A 281 6.68 2.13 5.48
CA LEU A 281 5.86 2.66 6.59
C LEU A 281 5.58 4.16 6.45
N ARG A 282 6.40 4.92 5.71
CA ARG A 282 6.17 6.37 5.48
C ARG A 282 5.00 6.67 4.55
N GLN A 283 4.32 5.65 4.03
CA GLN A 283 2.99 5.80 3.42
C GLN A 283 1.86 6.00 4.47
N SER A 284 2.14 5.82 5.76
CA SER A 284 1.29 6.28 6.84
C SER A 284 1.31 7.81 6.92
N HIS A 285 0.17 8.42 7.19
CA HIS A 285 0.10 9.87 7.43
C HIS A 285 0.32 10.23 8.91
N ALA A 286 0.68 9.24 9.73
CA ALA A 286 1.07 9.38 11.13
C ALA A 286 0.14 10.30 11.93
N GLU A 287 0.62 11.47 12.37
CA GLU A 287 -0.12 12.41 13.21
C GLU A 287 -1.42 12.91 12.58
N ARG A 288 -1.50 13.02 11.25
CA ARG A 288 -2.75 13.39 10.56
C ARG A 288 -3.81 12.31 10.73
N ASP A 289 -3.44 11.03 10.61
CA ASP A 289 -4.33 9.91 10.82
C ASP A 289 -4.76 9.82 12.29
N TRP A 290 -3.85 10.07 13.23
CA TRP A 290 -4.15 10.11 14.66
C TRP A 290 -5.06 11.29 15.03
N ALA A 291 -4.88 12.45 14.43
CA ALA A 291 -5.79 13.58 14.63
C ALA A 291 -7.21 13.26 14.15
N ALA A 292 -7.35 12.58 13.00
CA ALA A 292 -8.64 12.11 12.51
C ALA A 292 -9.29 11.08 13.46
N LEU A 293 -8.50 10.15 14.00
CA LEU A 293 -8.96 9.19 15.01
C LEU A 293 -9.37 9.90 16.31
N GLY A 294 -8.63 10.93 16.73
CA GLY A 294 -8.94 11.77 17.91
C GLY A 294 -10.28 12.48 17.73
N ALA A 295 -10.52 13.11 16.58
CA ALA A 295 -11.79 13.75 16.27
C ALA A 295 -12.96 12.76 16.26
N ALA A 296 -12.77 11.57 15.65
CA ALA A 296 -13.76 10.51 15.66
C ALA A 296 -14.05 9.99 17.07
N ALA A 297 -13.04 9.89 17.94
CA ALA A 297 -13.20 9.45 19.31
C ALA A 297 -13.96 10.49 20.17
N GLN A 298 -13.65 11.78 19.97
CA GLN A 298 -14.35 12.88 20.65
C GLN A 298 -15.84 12.95 20.28
N GLY A 299 -16.17 12.66 19.02
CA GLY A 299 -17.55 12.67 18.52
C GLY A 299 -18.41 11.47 18.93
N ARG A 300 -17.85 10.47 19.64
CA ARG A 300 -18.61 9.31 20.10
C ARG A 300 -19.56 9.64 21.24
N ALA A 301 -20.79 9.11 21.14
CA ALA A 301 -21.78 9.20 22.22
C ALA A 301 -21.45 8.26 23.41
N ALA A 302 -20.74 7.15 23.16
CA ALA A 302 -20.40 6.14 24.17
C ALA A 302 -18.90 6.13 24.49
N ALA A 303 -18.56 5.81 25.73
CA ALA A 303 -17.18 5.55 26.16
C ALA A 303 -16.59 4.31 25.45
N TRP A 304 -15.27 4.09 25.61
CA TRP A 304 -14.65 2.85 25.13
C TRP A 304 -15.30 1.64 25.82
N GLN A 305 -15.65 0.64 25.04
CA GLN A 305 -16.29 -0.60 25.50
C GLN A 305 -15.52 -1.80 24.96
N LEU A 306 -15.62 -2.93 25.68
CA LEU A 306 -15.13 -4.24 25.23
C LEU A 306 -16.12 -4.88 24.24
#